data_c0b5e09ef50bd7b3a8cfa699c779e23e
#
_entry.id   c0b5e09ef50bd7b3a8cfa699c779e23e
#
_cell.length_a   1.000
_cell.length_b   1.000
_cell.length_c   1.000
_cell.angle_alpha   90.00
_cell.angle_beta   90.00
_cell.angle_gamma   90.00
#
_symmetry.space_group_name_H-M   'P 1'
#
loop_
_entity.id
_entity.type
_entity.pdbx_description
1 polymer ?
#
loop_
_entity_poly.entity_id
_entity_poly.type
_entity_poly.pdbx_seq_one_letter_code
_entity_poly.pdbx_strand_id
1 'polypeptide(L)'
;MKILMGCSLLLWLVVTPALAVPPRLTEPALSRELQQLEDDAPPLQVFRDRVAALVAHVDDYPPEVQGRIARLQCWAQPSERDEEFLRAVQFADKALAEVRGRKDRVTESGLLACRGYHQQLLGNMDEARLDYAAALTLARRLGDERQRADILNLRGEMYSYQGELAEGLMELIDAHRRYEALGLESKGREVLARIANAYRRMGLFERAEGYFQELEHDYRTLGDVERLVDIHTQQGLLYIDTAEYDKALPLMVEAERYYEAQRQDGVLAWSRIELATILLRQGKTAQAMAKLEQAATLLHQGEGADSVTLGHWHIVMATALDAMGKPAEALRHLDEAEPIFAREQNLRFLAWVHEVRARVLERQGRVGEALASLKAFVQTRHALDQRLREQRALQMRFEFDLARKELENQTLRAQQQLQAEKFKQLQERRYWQYLVVALLLLVMGILVIHQRGRTRKMQRLAMTDELTGIHNRRQIQAKGRKWFALARVSGKPLCVLLLDIDHFKKVNDRLGHQVGDQVLTAVAHCIEEQVRSLDRVGRNGGEEFLVLLPDTGLEEAAEVAERVRIAVSRLVIEGVPEDHPIHVSIGCAEYKAEDDNLGELIRRADEAMYGAKLAGRNRVVKAA
;
A
#
# COMPACT_ATOMS: atom_id res chain seq x y z
N MET A 1 56.00 16.21 -82.16
CA MET A 1 56.10 17.40 -81.28
C MET A 1 55.60 16.95 -79.86
N LYS A 2 56.53 16.91 -78.95
CA LYS A 2 56.37 16.33 -77.60
C LYS A 2 55.48 17.20 -76.74
N ILE A 3 54.49 16.60 -76.02
CA ILE A 3 53.94 17.18 -74.81
C ILE A 3 53.85 16.08 -73.77
N LEU A 4 54.57 16.28 -72.69
CA LEU A 4 54.58 15.45 -71.46
C LEU A 4 53.25 15.52 -70.79
N MET A 5 52.68 14.37 -70.37
CA MET A 5 51.63 14.25 -69.39
C MET A 5 52.25 13.77 -68.05
N GLY A 6 52.27 14.63 -67.09
CA GLY A 6 52.60 14.32 -65.67
C GLY A 6 51.44 13.60 -64.99
N CYS A 7 51.65 12.34 -64.56
CA CYS A 7 50.78 11.61 -63.71
C CYS A 7 50.93 12.09 -62.25
N SER A 8 49.97 12.87 -61.74
CA SER A 8 49.80 13.10 -60.30
C SER A 8 49.01 11.96 -59.69
N LEU A 9 49.69 11.04 -59.02
CA LEU A 9 49.06 10.08 -58.12
C LEU A 9 48.48 10.84 -56.88
N LEU A 10 47.19 11.10 -56.95
CA LEU A 10 46.44 11.47 -55.72
C LEU A 10 46.20 10.19 -54.91
N LEU A 11 47.02 9.98 -53.88
CA LEU A 11 46.70 9.04 -52.78
C LEU A 11 45.45 9.57 -52.07
N TRP A 12 44.30 8.92 -52.32
CA TRP A 12 43.16 9.01 -51.45
C TRP A 12 43.48 8.23 -50.15
N LEU A 13 43.92 8.93 -49.09
CA LEU A 13 43.84 8.43 -47.73
C LEU A 13 42.36 8.25 -47.41
N VAL A 14 41.89 7.02 -47.48
CA VAL A 14 40.63 6.63 -46.84
C VAL A 14 40.87 6.74 -45.34
N VAL A 15 40.61 7.91 -44.80
CA VAL A 15 40.43 8.08 -43.36
C VAL A 15 39.14 7.37 -43.04
N THR A 16 39.24 6.10 -42.62
CA THR A 16 38.15 5.47 -41.88
C THR A 16 37.84 6.36 -40.70
N PRO A 17 36.61 6.87 -40.56
CA PRO A 17 36.28 7.60 -39.32
C PRO A 17 36.51 6.63 -38.17
N ALA A 18 37.46 6.96 -37.28
CA ALA A 18 37.56 6.33 -36.01
C ALA A 18 36.16 6.45 -35.37
N LEU A 19 35.51 5.31 -35.16
CA LEU A 19 34.23 5.27 -34.45
C LEU A 19 34.43 6.03 -33.15
N ALA A 20 33.90 7.24 -33.11
CA ALA A 20 33.96 8.08 -31.90
C ALA A 20 33.25 7.30 -30.78
N VAL A 21 33.94 7.05 -29.69
CA VAL A 21 33.34 6.44 -28.48
C VAL A 21 32.12 7.29 -28.11
N PRO A 22 30.94 6.70 -28.00
CA PRO A 22 29.73 7.45 -27.67
C PRO A 22 29.92 8.17 -26.34
N PRO A 23 29.32 9.35 -26.12
CA PRO A 23 29.49 10.08 -24.89
C PRO A 23 28.87 9.32 -23.71
N ARG A 24 29.55 9.39 -22.54
CA ARG A 24 29.03 8.84 -21.29
C ARG A 24 27.68 9.44 -20.94
N LEU A 25 26.70 8.61 -20.60
CA LEU A 25 25.38 9.06 -20.19
C LEU A 25 25.40 9.63 -18.77
N THR A 26 24.63 10.68 -18.52
CA THR A 26 24.36 11.19 -17.18
C THR A 26 23.46 10.21 -16.40
N GLU A 27 23.52 10.24 -15.09
CA GLU A 27 22.82 9.28 -14.23
C GLU A 27 21.30 9.15 -14.53
N PRO A 28 20.52 10.24 -14.72
CA PRO A 28 19.12 10.14 -15.11
C PRO A 28 18.88 9.59 -16.54
N ALA A 29 19.81 9.85 -17.46
CA ALA A 29 19.72 9.33 -18.82
C ALA A 29 20.08 7.84 -18.85
N LEU A 30 21.11 7.44 -18.10
CA LEU A 30 21.56 6.07 -17.95
C LEU A 30 20.47 5.18 -17.33
N SER A 31 19.82 5.64 -16.28
CA SER A 31 18.73 4.90 -15.63
C SER A 31 17.56 4.66 -16.59
N ARG A 32 17.17 5.67 -17.36
CA ARG A 32 16.13 5.55 -18.40
C ARG A 32 16.54 4.61 -19.52
N GLU A 33 17.78 4.71 -19.98
CA GLU A 33 18.32 3.86 -21.03
C GLU A 33 18.31 2.38 -20.64
N LEU A 34 18.82 2.07 -19.43
CA LEU A 34 18.82 0.71 -18.90
C LEU A 34 17.40 0.18 -18.70
N GLN A 35 16.50 1.00 -18.18
CA GLN A 35 15.11 0.61 -17.99
C GLN A 35 14.44 0.30 -19.33
N GLN A 36 14.63 1.15 -20.32
CA GLN A 36 14.06 0.97 -21.64
C GLN A 36 14.59 -0.28 -22.35
N LEU A 37 15.91 -0.56 -22.25
CA LEU A 37 16.50 -1.77 -22.82
C LEU A 37 16.02 -3.06 -22.13
N GLU A 38 15.73 -2.97 -20.85
CA GLU A 38 15.20 -4.10 -20.08
C GLU A 38 13.69 -4.31 -20.34
N ASP A 39 12.90 -3.25 -20.51
CA ASP A 39 11.43 -3.33 -20.62
C ASP A 39 10.96 -3.60 -22.05
N ASP A 40 11.51 -2.85 -23.01
CA ASP A 40 11.13 -2.91 -24.42
C ASP A 40 12.38 -3.16 -25.24
N ALA A 41 12.73 -4.44 -25.43
CA ALA A 41 13.87 -4.77 -26.28
C ALA A 41 13.61 -4.26 -27.71
N PRO A 42 14.40 -3.26 -28.20
CA PRO A 42 14.27 -2.78 -29.56
C PRO A 42 14.75 -3.87 -30.56
N PRO A 43 14.59 -3.67 -31.87
CA PRO A 43 15.13 -4.60 -32.87
C PRO A 43 16.58 -4.97 -32.57
N LEU A 44 16.94 -6.24 -32.75
CA LEU A 44 18.17 -6.84 -32.23
C LEU A 44 19.44 -6.05 -32.53
N GLN A 45 19.58 -5.50 -33.74
CA GLN A 45 20.76 -4.70 -34.07
C GLN A 45 20.81 -3.39 -33.29
N VAL A 46 19.69 -2.72 -33.15
CA VAL A 46 19.58 -1.48 -32.34
C VAL A 46 19.89 -1.78 -30.87
N PHE A 47 19.38 -2.91 -30.34
CA PHE A 47 19.68 -3.37 -28.98
C PHE A 47 21.20 -3.57 -28.79
N ARG A 48 21.85 -4.28 -29.73
CA ARG A 48 23.31 -4.53 -29.71
C ARG A 48 24.11 -3.23 -29.70
N ASP A 49 23.76 -2.29 -30.59
CA ASP A 49 24.47 -1.02 -30.74
C ASP A 49 24.34 -0.17 -29.47
N ARG A 50 23.14 -0.12 -28.88
CA ARG A 50 22.88 0.60 -27.62
C ARG A 50 23.61 -0.05 -26.43
N VAL A 51 23.61 -1.36 -26.30
CA VAL A 51 24.37 -2.07 -25.28
C VAL A 51 25.87 -1.87 -25.45
N ALA A 52 26.40 -1.92 -26.70
CA ALA A 52 27.82 -1.65 -26.97
C ALA A 52 28.24 -0.23 -26.55
N ALA A 53 27.36 0.76 -26.73
CA ALA A 53 27.58 2.13 -26.22
C ALA A 53 27.69 2.19 -24.70
N LEU A 54 26.90 1.42 -23.96
CA LEU A 54 26.99 1.32 -22.49
C LEU A 54 28.25 0.59 -22.04
N VAL A 55 28.63 -0.48 -22.74
CA VAL A 55 29.84 -1.27 -22.43
C VAL A 55 31.12 -0.44 -22.60
N ALA A 56 31.16 0.50 -23.55
CA ALA A 56 32.32 1.39 -23.77
C ALA A 56 32.69 2.22 -22.53
N HIS A 57 31.78 2.39 -21.58
CA HIS A 57 31.96 3.17 -20.37
C HIS A 57 31.67 2.36 -19.09
N VAL A 58 31.64 1.03 -19.17
CA VAL A 58 31.18 0.18 -18.05
C VAL A 58 32.00 0.40 -16.77
N ASP A 59 33.31 0.60 -16.89
CA ASP A 59 34.23 0.82 -15.76
C ASP A 59 33.97 2.14 -15.01
N ASP A 60 33.34 3.11 -15.67
CA ASP A 60 33.00 4.41 -15.10
C ASP A 60 31.72 4.41 -14.27
N TYR A 61 30.99 3.30 -14.27
CA TYR A 61 29.70 3.18 -13.60
C TYR A 61 29.79 2.42 -12.27
N PRO A 62 28.85 2.65 -11.32
CA PRO A 62 28.77 1.91 -10.07
C PRO A 62 28.59 0.40 -10.29
N PRO A 63 29.03 -0.47 -9.37
CA PRO A 63 28.98 -1.93 -9.50
C PRO A 63 27.58 -2.49 -9.85
N GLU A 64 26.53 -1.89 -9.30
CA GLU A 64 25.12 -2.28 -9.59
C GLU A 64 24.75 -2.04 -11.06
N VAL A 65 25.20 -0.91 -11.61
CA VAL A 65 25.00 -0.55 -13.02
C VAL A 65 25.84 -1.46 -13.92
N GLN A 66 27.09 -1.74 -13.53
CA GLN A 66 27.94 -2.70 -14.24
C GLN A 66 27.28 -4.08 -14.34
N GLY A 67 26.62 -4.53 -13.26
CA GLY A 67 25.86 -5.77 -13.25
C GLY A 67 24.69 -5.77 -14.23
N ARG A 68 23.92 -4.67 -14.29
CA ARG A 68 22.84 -4.52 -15.27
C ARG A 68 23.37 -4.55 -16.70
N ILE A 69 24.45 -3.83 -16.98
CA ILE A 69 25.09 -3.81 -18.30
C ILE A 69 25.61 -5.22 -18.66
N ALA A 70 26.23 -5.95 -17.76
CA ALA A 70 26.70 -7.32 -17.99
C ALA A 70 25.57 -8.27 -18.37
N ARG A 71 24.39 -8.16 -17.74
CA ARG A 71 23.20 -8.92 -18.13
C ARG A 71 22.76 -8.57 -19.57
N LEU A 72 22.61 -7.28 -19.88
CA LEU A 72 22.24 -6.82 -21.22
C LEU A 72 23.28 -7.27 -22.26
N GLN A 73 24.57 -7.20 -21.93
CA GLN A 73 25.66 -7.63 -22.80
C GLN A 73 25.60 -9.13 -23.13
N CYS A 74 25.18 -9.95 -22.15
CA CYS A 74 24.96 -11.37 -22.38
C CYS A 74 23.86 -11.60 -23.45
N TRP A 75 22.74 -10.90 -23.33
CA TRP A 75 21.64 -10.97 -24.32
C TRP A 75 21.98 -10.34 -25.66
N ALA A 76 22.92 -9.40 -25.69
CA ALA A 76 23.39 -8.76 -26.94
C ALA A 76 24.41 -9.58 -27.73
N GLN A 77 24.86 -10.73 -27.20
CA GLN A 77 25.79 -11.59 -27.94
C GLN A 77 25.16 -12.04 -29.25
N PRO A 78 25.96 -12.19 -30.33
CA PRO A 78 25.48 -12.81 -31.55
C PRO A 78 24.90 -14.19 -31.28
N SER A 79 23.80 -14.53 -31.94
CA SER A 79 23.05 -15.76 -31.64
C SER A 79 22.40 -16.35 -32.92
N GLU A 80 23.20 -16.46 -33.97
CA GLU A 80 22.75 -17.02 -35.24
C GLU A 80 23.41 -18.38 -35.59
N ARG A 81 24.55 -18.69 -34.93
CA ARG A 81 25.36 -19.88 -35.21
C ARG A 81 25.84 -20.55 -33.93
N ASP A 82 26.09 -21.85 -33.96
CA ASP A 82 26.55 -22.62 -32.80
C ASP A 82 27.81 -22.05 -32.15
N GLU A 83 28.76 -21.56 -32.95
CA GLU A 83 29.97 -20.90 -32.46
C GLU A 83 29.67 -19.61 -31.69
N GLU A 84 28.62 -18.91 -32.07
CA GLU A 84 28.18 -17.68 -31.40
C GLU A 84 27.46 -17.99 -30.08
N PHE A 85 26.61 -19.00 -30.08
CA PHE A 85 26.01 -19.51 -28.85
C PHE A 85 27.07 -19.97 -27.84
N LEU A 86 28.11 -20.69 -28.33
CA LEU A 86 29.21 -21.11 -27.47
C LEU A 86 29.98 -19.91 -26.89
N ARG A 87 30.24 -18.87 -27.70
CA ARG A 87 30.88 -17.63 -27.21
C ARG A 87 30.02 -16.92 -26.18
N ALA A 88 28.71 -16.90 -26.36
CA ALA A 88 27.79 -16.32 -25.38
C ALA A 88 27.79 -17.09 -24.03
N VAL A 89 27.85 -18.43 -24.08
CA VAL A 89 28.01 -19.26 -22.89
C VAL A 89 29.34 -18.96 -22.18
N GLN A 90 30.46 -18.89 -22.94
CA GLN A 90 31.78 -18.55 -22.37
C GLN A 90 31.81 -17.15 -21.76
N PHE A 91 31.15 -16.17 -22.37
CA PHE A 91 30.96 -14.84 -21.80
C PHE A 91 30.22 -14.91 -20.47
N ALA A 92 29.09 -15.62 -20.45
CA ALA A 92 28.29 -15.77 -19.23
C ALA A 92 29.08 -16.49 -18.12
N ASP A 93 29.86 -17.51 -18.43
CA ASP A 93 30.72 -18.23 -17.46
C ASP A 93 31.73 -17.30 -16.81
N LYS A 94 32.42 -16.47 -17.60
CA LYS A 94 33.37 -15.48 -17.10
C LYS A 94 32.68 -14.46 -16.19
N ALA A 95 31.57 -13.88 -16.67
CA ALA A 95 30.80 -12.90 -15.90
C ALA A 95 30.25 -13.50 -14.60
N LEU A 96 29.76 -14.76 -14.63
CA LEU A 96 29.30 -15.48 -13.43
C LEU A 96 30.39 -15.68 -12.39
N ALA A 97 31.63 -15.98 -12.82
CA ALA A 97 32.76 -16.11 -11.89
C ALA A 97 33.04 -14.80 -11.16
N GLU A 98 32.99 -13.66 -11.87
CA GLU A 98 33.23 -12.33 -11.31
C GLU A 98 32.10 -11.92 -10.32
N VAL A 99 30.83 -12.06 -10.70
CA VAL A 99 29.70 -11.64 -9.85
C VAL A 99 29.54 -12.52 -8.60
N ARG A 100 29.90 -13.82 -8.68
CA ARG A 100 29.94 -14.73 -7.53
C ARG A 100 30.97 -14.29 -6.52
N GLY A 101 32.15 -13.84 -6.97
CA GLY A 101 33.19 -13.26 -6.12
C GLY A 101 32.72 -12.02 -5.37
N ARG A 102 31.89 -11.19 -5.99
CA ARG A 102 31.30 -9.97 -5.41
C ARG A 102 30.01 -10.24 -4.64
N LYS A 103 29.47 -11.46 -4.65
CA LYS A 103 28.18 -11.85 -4.07
C LYS A 103 26.98 -11.09 -4.65
N ASP A 104 27.07 -10.64 -5.88
CA ASP A 104 25.98 -9.96 -6.59
C ASP A 104 24.97 -11.00 -7.12
N ARG A 105 24.00 -11.32 -6.28
CA ARG A 105 22.99 -12.34 -6.55
C ARG A 105 21.97 -11.93 -7.61
N VAL A 106 21.71 -10.64 -7.77
CA VAL A 106 20.78 -10.11 -8.77
C VAL A 106 21.36 -10.34 -10.16
N THR A 107 22.62 -9.92 -10.37
CA THR A 107 23.30 -10.12 -11.64
C THR A 107 23.55 -11.61 -11.90
N GLU A 108 23.91 -12.41 -10.88
CA GLU A 108 24.08 -13.85 -11.00
C GLU A 108 22.83 -14.54 -11.55
N SER A 109 21.65 -14.20 -11.04
CA SER A 109 20.38 -14.77 -11.51
C SER A 109 20.12 -14.47 -13.00
N GLY A 110 20.33 -13.22 -13.43
CA GLY A 110 20.11 -12.83 -14.83
C GLY A 110 21.13 -13.47 -15.80
N LEU A 111 22.40 -13.60 -15.39
CA LEU A 111 23.42 -14.24 -16.19
C LEU A 111 23.20 -15.77 -16.31
N LEU A 112 22.72 -16.42 -15.25
CA LEU A 112 22.29 -17.82 -15.32
C LEU A 112 21.13 -18.00 -16.31
N ALA A 113 20.14 -17.11 -16.28
CA ALA A 113 19.04 -17.17 -17.26
C ALA A 113 19.52 -17.02 -18.70
N CYS A 114 20.43 -16.07 -18.94
CA CYS A 114 21.03 -15.87 -20.26
C CYS A 114 21.86 -17.07 -20.69
N ARG A 115 22.70 -17.63 -19.81
CA ARG A 115 23.49 -18.83 -20.12
C ARG A 115 22.59 -20.01 -20.44
N GLY A 116 21.55 -20.23 -19.64
CA GLY A 116 20.55 -21.27 -19.88
C GLY A 116 19.89 -21.14 -21.26
N TYR A 117 19.57 -19.93 -21.70
CA TYR A 117 19.02 -19.68 -23.03
C TYR A 117 20.00 -20.10 -24.14
N HIS A 118 21.27 -19.71 -24.05
CA HIS A 118 22.28 -20.10 -25.07
C HIS A 118 22.60 -21.59 -25.00
N GLN A 119 22.58 -22.23 -23.83
CA GLN A 119 22.70 -23.70 -23.72
C GLN A 119 21.51 -24.42 -24.39
N GLN A 120 20.30 -23.88 -24.24
CA GLN A 120 19.10 -24.38 -24.92
C GLN A 120 19.28 -24.32 -26.46
N LEU A 121 19.80 -23.21 -26.98
CA LEU A 121 20.03 -23.05 -28.42
C LEU A 121 21.12 -24.01 -28.97
N LEU A 122 22.10 -24.36 -28.13
CA LEU A 122 23.10 -25.40 -28.42
C LEU A 122 22.56 -26.85 -28.32
N GLY A 123 21.30 -27.02 -27.90
CA GLY A 123 20.72 -28.33 -27.64
C GLY A 123 21.11 -28.95 -26.30
N ASN A 124 21.85 -28.25 -25.43
CA ASN A 124 22.27 -28.71 -24.11
C ASN A 124 21.14 -28.50 -23.09
N MET A 125 20.06 -29.25 -23.25
CA MET A 125 18.80 -29.01 -22.53
C MET A 125 18.91 -29.24 -21.02
N ASP A 126 19.73 -30.19 -20.57
CA ASP A 126 19.90 -30.48 -19.14
C ASP A 126 20.63 -29.34 -18.43
N GLU A 127 21.66 -28.78 -19.05
CA GLU A 127 22.40 -27.61 -18.56
C GLU A 127 21.51 -26.37 -18.51
N ALA A 128 20.71 -26.15 -19.55
CA ALA A 128 19.74 -25.07 -19.60
C ALA A 128 18.72 -25.18 -18.46
N ARG A 129 18.20 -26.39 -18.21
CA ARG A 129 17.25 -26.67 -17.12
C ARG A 129 17.84 -26.38 -15.74
N LEU A 130 19.11 -26.75 -15.50
CA LEU A 130 19.83 -26.46 -14.27
C LEU A 130 20.04 -24.96 -14.07
N ASP A 131 20.43 -24.24 -15.12
CA ASP A 131 20.65 -22.81 -15.07
C ASP A 131 19.35 -22.04 -14.79
N TYR A 132 18.26 -22.36 -15.47
CA TYR A 132 16.96 -21.75 -15.19
C TYR A 132 16.46 -22.05 -13.78
N ALA A 133 16.67 -23.26 -13.26
CA ALA A 133 16.29 -23.62 -11.90
C ALA A 133 17.08 -22.83 -10.85
N ALA A 134 18.40 -22.68 -11.04
CA ALA A 134 19.27 -21.88 -10.17
C ALA A 134 18.89 -20.39 -10.24
N ALA A 135 18.71 -19.84 -11.43
CA ALA A 135 18.26 -18.46 -11.64
C ALA A 135 16.94 -18.17 -10.93
N LEU A 136 15.94 -19.03 -11.12
CA LEU A 136 14.61 -18.87 -10.49
C LEU A 136 14.69 -18.95 -8.95
N THR A 137 15.56 -19.80 -8.43
CA THR A 137 15.77 -19.91 -6.98
C THR A 137 16.34 -18.62 -6.41
N LEU A 138 17.29 -18.00 -7.09
CA LEU A 138 17.85 -16.70 -6.71
C LEU A 138 16.80 -15.59 -6.79
N ALA A 139 16.11 -15.47 -7.92
CA ALA A 139 15.07 -14.46 -8.12
C ALA A 139 13.96 -14.53 -7.05
N ARG A 140 13.54 -15.76 -6.65
CA ARG A 140 12.58 -15.99 -5.56
C ARG A 140 13.11 -15.49 -4.22
N ARG A 141 14.38 -15.78 -3.88
CA ARG A 141 14.99 -15.32 -2.61
C ARG A 141 15.15 -13.81 -2.55
N LEU A 142 15.38 -13.18 -3.69
CA LEU A 142 15.53 -11.73 -3.81
C LEU A 142 14.19 -10.98 -3.83
N GLY A 143 13.07 -11.68 -4.05
CA GLY A 143 11.77 -11.06 -4.24
C GLY A 143 11.66 -10.31 -5.58
N ASP A 144 12.54 -10.60 -6.55
CA ASP A 144 12.53 -9.96 -7.87
C ASP A 144 11.47 -10.62 -8.77
N GLU A 145 10.27 -10.06 -8.72
CA GLU A 145 9.11 -10.59 -9.47
C GLU A 145 9.27 -10.45 -10.98
N ARG A 146 9.97 -9.41 -11.43
CA ARG A 146 10.26 -9.22 -12.85
C ARG A 146 11.19 -10.31 -13.37
N GLN A 147 12.33 -10.50 -12.72
CA GLN A 147 13.29 -11.52 -13.13
C GLN A 147 12.69 -12.93 -13.03
N ARG A 148 11.81 -13.16 -12.05
CA ARG A 148 11.03 -14.40 -11.98
C ARG A 148 10.17 -14.60 -13.23
N ALA A 149 9.48 -13.56 -13.71
CA ALA A 149 8.68 -13.63 -14.91
C ALA A 149 9.53 -13.91 -16.16
N ASP A 150 10.66 -13.20 -16.29
CA ASP A 150 11.59 -13.41 -17.41
C ASP A 150 12.10 -14.87 -17.47
N ILE A 151 12.51 -15.45 -16.34
CA ILE A 151 13.01 -16.83 -16.27
C ILE A 151 11.89 -17.85 -16.52
N LEU A 152 10.69 -17.64 -15.98
CA LEU A 152 9.53 -18.51 -16.21
C LEU A 152 9.14 -18.52 -17.68
N ASN A 153 9.17 -17.36 -18.34
CA ASN A 153 8.92 -17.25 -19.77
C ASN A 153 9.92 -18.09 -20.59
N LEU A 154 11.21 -17.94 -20.34
CA LEU A 154 12.27 -18.70 -21.04
C LEU A 154 12.16 -20.21 -20.78
N ARG A 155 11.97 -20.62 -19.53
CA ARG A 155 11.84 -22.04 -19.19
C ARG A 155 10.55 -22.65 -19.72
N GLY A 156 9.45 -21.89 -19.70
CA GLY A 156 8.18 -22.31 -20.28
C GLY A 156 8.27 -22.54 -21.78
N GLU A 157 9.01 -21.69 -22.49
CA GLU A 157 9.32 -21.88 -23.90
C GLU A 157 10.17 -23.14 -24.13
N MET A 158 11.23 -23.35 -23.34
CA MET A 158 12.04 -24.55 -23.40
C MET A 158 11.20 -25.83 -23.23
N TYR A 159 10.34 -25.90 -22.21
CA TYR A 159 9.43 -27.03 -22.00
C TYR A 159 8.49 -27.25 -23.20
N SER A 160 7.97 -26.16 -23.78
CA SER A 160 7.12 -26.25 -24.99
C SER A 160 7.88 -26.83 -26.17
N TYR A 161 9.17 -26.50 -26.36
CA TYR A 161 10.03 -27.10 -27.39
C TYR A 161 10.24 -28.60 -27.17
N GLN A 162 10.46 -29.03 -25.92
CA GLN A 162 10.63 -30.44 -25.56
C GLN A 162 9.33 -31.26 -25.64
N GLY A 163 8.19 -30.61 -25.93
CA GLY A 163 6.88 -31.24 -25.94
C GLY A 163 6.28 -31.49 -24.55
N GLU A 164 6.84 -30.89 -23.52
CA GLU A 164 6.27 -30.81 -22.16
C GLU A 164 5.32 -29.60 -22.12
N LEU A 165 4.26 -29.68 -22.97
CA LEU A 165 3.41 -28.54 -23.28
C LEU A 165 2.61 -28.00 -22.06
N ALA A 166 2.20 -28.89 -21.15
CA ALA A 166 1.45 -28.50 -19.97
C ALA A 166 2.34 -27.77 -18.96
N GLU A 167 3.53 -28.29 -18.72
CA GLU A 167 4.54 -27.68 -17.85
C GLU A 167 4.96 -26.32 -18.39
N GLY A 168 5.22 -26.24 -19.71
CA GLY A 168 5.52 -24.98 -20.39
C GLY A 168 4.39 -23.96 -20.25
N LEU A 169 3.15 -24.38 -20.49
CA LEU A 169 1.97 -23.53 -20.36
C LEU A 169 1.79 -23.00 -18.93
N MET A 170 2.00 -23.84 -17.90
CA MET A 170 1.91 -23.42 -16.51
C MET A 170 2.90 -22.29 -16.19
N GLU A 171 4.14 -22.42 -16.65
CA GLU A 171 5.17 -21.40 -16.45
C GLU A 171 4.88 -20.12 -17.21
N LEU A 172 4.42 -20.23 -18.46
CA LEU A 172 4.02 -19.08 -19.27
C LEU A 172 2.84 -18.32 -18.64
N ILE A 173 1.84 -19.01 -18.11
CA ILE A 173 0.71 -18.37 -17.41
C ILE A 173 1.19 -17.66 -16.15
N ASP A 174 2.10 -18.25 -15.36
CA ASP A 174 2.66 -17.58 -14.17
C ASP A 174 3.50 -16.35 -14.57
N ALA A 175 4.29 -16.44 -15.66
CA ALA A 175 5.03 -15.31 -16.21
C ALA A 175 4.11 -14.16 -16.66
N HIS A 176 3.08 -14.48 -17.44
CA HIS A 176 2.10 -13.51 -17.94
C HIS A 176 1.44 -12.73 -16.79
N ARG A 177 0.91 -13.42 -15.77
CA ARG A 177 0.31 -12.78 -14.60
C ARG A 177 1.25 -11.84 -13.84
N ARG A 178 2.54 -12.19 -13.78
CA ARG A 178 3.55 -11.32 -13.16
C ARG A 178 3.80 -10.07 -13.98
N TYR A 179 3.89 -10.21 -15.31
CA TYR A 179 4.04 -9.05 -16.18
C TYR A 179 2.83 -8.13 -16.12
N GLU A 180 1.61 -8.66 -16.08
CA GLU A 180 0.39 -7.87 -15.85
C GLU A 180 0.43 -7.13 -14.51
N ALA A 181 0.80 -7.82 -13.42
CA ALA A 181 0.90 -7.21 -12.09
C ALA A 181 1.96 -6.11 -12.00
N LEU A 182 3.00 -6.17 -12.85
CA LEU A 182 4.07 -5.19 -12.97
C LEU A 182 3.77 -4.06 -13.98
N GLY A 183 2.64 -4.14 -14.72
CA GLY A 183 2.30 -3.18 -15.78
C GLY A 183 3.20 -3.29 -17.03
N LEU A 184 3.88 -4.44 -17.24
CA LEU A 184 4.76 -4.71 -18.37
C LEU A 184 3.96 -5.31 -19.54
N GLU A 185 3.06 -4.51 -20.11
CA GLU A 185 2.10 -4.96 -21.13
C GLU A 185 2.75 -5.55 -22.37
N SER A 186 3.86 -4.96 -22.86
CA SER A 186 4.58 -5.46 -24.04
C SER A 186 5.07 -6.89 -23.84
N LYS A 187 5.72 -7.16 -22.69
CA LYS A 187 6.16 -8.52 -22.32
C LYS A 187 4.98 -9.46 -22.05
N GLY A 188 3.89 -8.94 -21.51
CA GLY A 188 2.65 -9.70 -21.32
C GLY A 188 2.11 -10.23 -22.64
N ARG A 189 2.02 -9.38 -23.67
CA ARG A 189 1.57 -9.78 -25.03
C ARG A 189 2.50 -10.80 -25.68
N GLU A 190 3.81 -10.65 -25.54
CA GLU A 190 4.79 -11.62 -26.06
C GLU A 190 4.57 -13.03 -25.47
N VAL A 191 4.38 -13.09 -24.14
CA VAL A 191 4.10 -14.36 -23.46
C VAL A 191 2.72 -14.91 -23.85
N LEU A 192 1.73 -14.05 -24.06
CA LEU A 192 0.40 -14.47 -24.51
C LEU A 192 0.45 -15.16 -25.87
N ALA A 193 1.31 -14.69 -26.78
CA ALA A 193 1.56 -15.38 -28.06
C ALA A 193 2.13 -16.79 -27.87
N ARG A 194 3.04 -16.97 -26.89
CA ARG A 194 3.59 -18.29 -26.54
C ARG A 194 2.55 -19.21 -25.93
N ILE A 195 1.67 -18.67 -25.08
CA ILE A 195 0.51 -19.39 -24.50
C ILE A 195 -0.42 -19.86 -25.61
N ALA A 196 -0.76 -18.98 -26.55
CA ALA A 196 -1.61 -19.33 -27.70
C ALA A 196 -1.00 -20.47 -28.51
N ASN A 197 0.33 -20.41 -28.77
CA ASN A 197 1.05 -21.47 -29.46
C ASN A 197 1.05 -22.80 -28.68
N ALA A 198 1.21 -22.77 -27.37
CA ALA A 198 1.13 -23.97 -26.56
C ALA A 198 -0.27 -24.62 -26.68
N TYR A 199 -1.35 -23.85 -26.61
CA TYR A 199 -2.71 -24.34 -26.82
C TYR A 199 -2.90 -24.93 -28.23
N ARG A 200 -2.39 -24.27 -29.31
CA ARG A 200 -2.43 -24.78 -30.66
C ARG A 200 -1.74 -26.16 -30.76
N ARG A 201 -0.52 -26.27 -30.21
CA ARG A 201 0.26 -27.52 -30.21
C ARG A 201 -0.41 -28.64 -29.41
N MET A 202 -1.18 -28.30 -28.38
CA MET A 202 -2.00 -29.25 -27.61
C MET A 202 -3.30 -29.65 -28.35
N GLY A 203 -3.59 -29.01 -29.49
CA GLY A 203 -4.84 -29.23 -30.25
C GLY A 203 -6.07 -28.58 -29.60
N LEU A 204 -5.88 -27.54 -28.79
CA LEU A 204 -6.94 -26.73 -28.16
C LEU A 204 -7.16 -25.47 -29.03
N PHE A 205 -7.57 -25.69 -30.27
CA PHE A 205 -7.56 -24.68 -31.33
C PHE A 205 -8.45 -23.47 -31.05
N GLU A 206 -9.64 -23.67 -30.50
CA GLU A 206 -10.55 -22.56 -30.15
C GLU A 206 -9.93 -21.58 -29.16
N ARG A 207 -9.19 -22.09 -28.16
CA ARG A 207 -8.48 -21.24 -27.20
C ARG A 207 -7.33 -20.50 -27.85
N ALA A 208 -6.55 -21.19 -28.66
CA ALA A 208 -5.43 -20.58 -29.37
C ALA A 208 -5.91 -19.44 -30.29
N GLU A 209 -7.00 -19.68 -31.03
CA GLU A 209 -7.61 -18.69 -31.92
C GLU A 209 -8.07 -17.44 -31.16
N GLY A 210 -8.74 -17.61 -30.01
CA GLY A 210 -9.15 -16.48 -29.17
C GLY A 210 -7.99 -15.57 -28.76
N TYR A 211 -6.89 -16.14 -28.28
CA TYR A 211 -5.68 -15.37 -27.94
C TYR A 211 -5.01 -14.72 -29.15
N PHE A 212 -4.96 -15.41 -30.29
CA PHE A 212 -4.42 -14.80 -31.51
C PHE A 212 -5.26 -13.63 -32.01
N GLN A 213 -6.60 -13.70 -31.92
CA GLN A 213 -7.49 -12.58 -32.27
C GLN A 213 -7.31 -11.39 -31.35
N GLU A 214 -7.13 -11.62 -30.05
CA GLU A 214 -6.81 -10.57 -29.07
C GLU A 214 -5.50 -9.88 -29.42
N LEU A 215 -4.43 -10.62 -29.64
CA LEU A 215 -3.13 -10.10 -30.00
C LEU A 215 -3.12 -9.39 -31.37
N GLU A 216 -3.85 -9.90 -32.37
CA GLU A 216 -4.03 -9.26 -33.68
C GLU A 216 -4.68 -7.87 -33.51
N HIS A 217 -5.72 -7.77 -32.68
CA HIS A 217 -6.36 -6.49 -32.39
C HIS A 217 -5.39 -5.51 -31.74
N ASP A 218 -4.65 -5.95 -30.73
CA ASP A 218 -3.69 -5.13 -30.00
C ASP A 218 -2.57 -4.62 -30.89
N TYR A 219 -1.89 -5.51 -31.65
CA TYR A 219 -0.77 -5.11 -32.50
C TYR A 219 -1.22 -4.25 -33.68
N ARG A 220 -2.44 -4.45 -34.18
CA ARG A 220 -3.04 -3.56 -35.20
C ARG A 220 -3.28 -2.17 -34.62
N THR A 221 -3.77 -2.07 -33.40
CA THR A 221 -4.03 -0.80 -32.69
C THR A 221 -2.74 -0.05 -32.39
N LEU A 222 -1.69 -0.79 -32.02
CA LEU A 222 -0.35 -0.25 -31.74
C LEU A 222 0.42 0.13 -33.01
N GLY A 223 0.00 -0.34 -34.19
CA GLY A 223 0.72 -0.15 -35.44
C GLY A 223 2.01 -0.98 -35.52
N ASP A 224 2.15 -2.03 -34.72
CA ASP A 224 3.31 -2.93 -34.69
C ASP A 224 3.16 -3.98 -35.77
N VAL A 225 3.68 -3.64 -36.96
CA VAL A 225 3.56 -4.50 -38.16
C VAL A 225 4.36 -5.79 -38.03
N GLU A 226 5.52 -5.76 -37.41
CA GLU A 226 6.38 -6.94 -37.24
C GLU A 226 5.65 -8.01 -36.43
N ARG A 227 5.21 -7.66 -35.22
CA ARG A 227 4.49 -8.59 -34.32
C ARG A 227 3.12 -8.99 -34.87
N LEU A 228 2.46 -8.10 -35.64
CA LEU A 228 1.21 -8.44 -36.32
C LEU A 228 1.41 -9.55 -37.34
N VAL A 229 2.47 -9.48 -38.15
CA VAL A 229 2.80 -10.53 -39.14
C VAL A 229 3.19 -11.83 -38.45
N ASP A 230 3.90 -11.76 -37.32
CA ASP A 230 4.19 -12.95 -36.51
C ASP A 230 2.91 -13.65 -36.03
N ILE A 231 1.93 -12.88 -35.53
CA ILE A 231 0.63 -13.44 -35.14
C ILE A 231 -0.14 -14.00 -36.33
N HIS A 232 -0.16 -13.32 -37.48
CA HIS A 232 -0.77 -13.84 -38.72
C HIS A 232 -0.12 -15.16 -39.13
N THR A 233 1.21 -15.26 -39.00
CA THR A 233 1.95 -16.50 -39.27
C THR A 233 1.45 -17.63 -38.33
N GLN A 234 1.28 -17.38 -37.06
CA GLN A 234 0.79 -18.38 -36.10
C GLN A 234 -0.68 -18.74 -36.32
N GLN A 235 -1.52 -17.80 -36.72
CA GLN A 235 -2.90 -18.06 -37.16
C GLN A 235 -2.92 -18.90 -38.42
N GLY A 236 -2.03 -18.59 -39.39
CA GLY A 236 -1.88 -19.40 -40.60
C GLY A 236 -1.56 -20.86 -40.28
N LEU A 237 -0.65 -21.10 -39.31
CA LEU A 237 -0.33 -22.45 -38.84
C LEU A 237 -1.54 -23.12 -38.14
N LEU A 238 -2.30 -22.38 -37.36
CA LEU A 238 -3.52 -22.89 -36.74
C LEU A 238 -4.51 -23.35 -37.82
N TYR A 239 -4.70 -22.56 -38.87
CA TYR A 239 -5.57 -22.92 -40.00
C TYR A 239 -5.03 -24.08 -40.86
N ILE A 240 -3.72 -24.26 -40.93
CA ILE A 240 -3.10 -25.47 -41.54
C ILE A 240 -3.43 -26.70 -40.67
N ASP A 241 -3.29 -26.59 -39.34
CA ASP A 241 -3.57 -27.65 -38.37
C ASP A 241 -5.05 -28.08 -38.39
N THR A 242 -5.97 -27.12 -38.62
CA THR A 242 -7.41 -27.37 -38.75
C THR A 242 -7.88 -27.68 -40.19
N ALA A 243 -6.94 -27.75 -41.16
CA ALA A 243 -7.20 -27.96 -42.59
C ALA A 243 -8.07 -26.85 -43.24
N GLU A 244 -8.06 -25.63 -42.70
CA GLU A 244 -8.74 -24.45 -43.23
C GLU A 244 -7.80 -23.68 -44.21
N TYR A 245 -7.33 -24.34 -45.23
CA TYR A 245 -6.27 -23.84 -46.12
C TYR A 245 -6.59 -22.51 -46.83
N ASP A 246 -7.87 -22.21 -47.07
CA ASP A 246 -8.30 -20.96 -47.70
C ASP A 246 -8.11 -19.76 -46.75
N LYS A 247 -8.19 -19.97 -45.46
CA LYS A 247 -7.84 -18.96 -44.44
C LYS A 247 -6.34 -18.86 -44.21
N ALA A 248 -5.63 -19.99 -44.25
CA ALA A 248 -4.18 -20.02 -44.06
C ALA A 248 -3.40 -19.31 -45.18
N LEU A 249 -3.82 -19.50 -46.42
CA LEU A 249 -3.07 -19.03 -47.60
C LEU A 249 -2.77 -17.52 -47.61
N PRO A 250 -3.75 -16.62 -47.42
CA PRO A 250 -3.47 -15.17 -47.44
C PRO A 250 -2.51 -14.74 -46.34
N LEU A 251 -2.61 -15.33 -45.13
CA LEU A 251 -1.74 -15.01 -44.01
C LEU A 251 -0.29 -15.44 -44.27
N MET A 252 -0.10 -16.64 -44.82
CA MET A 252 1.23 -17.14 -45.17
C MET A 252 1.86 -16.38 -46.35
N VAL A 253 1.07 -15.88 -47.30
CA VAL A 253 1.57 -15.01 -48.41
C VAL A 253 1.97 -13.64 -47.83
N GLU A 254 1.25 -13.10 -46.89
CA GLU A 254 1.64 -11.86 -46.21
C GLU A 254 2.96 -12.05 -45.44
N ALA A 255 3.09 -13.14 -44.70
CA ALA A 255 4.29 -13.50 -43.95
C ALA A 255 5.51 -13.65 -44.91
N GLU A 256 5.36 -14.39 -46.03
CA GLU A 256 6.43 -14.52 -47.03
C GLU A 256 6.92 -13.17 -47.52
N ARG A 257 6.02 -12.27 -47.93
CA ARG A 257 6.37 -10.93 -48.44
C ARG A 257 7.11 -10.10 -47.40
N TYR A 258 6.64 -10.15 -46.15
CA TYR A 258 7.25 -9.39 -45.08
C TYR A 258 8.67 -9.89 -44.77
N TYR A 259 8.86 -11.20 -44.55
CA TYR A 259 10.17 -11.77 -44.23
C TYR A 259 11.17 -11.66 -45.37
N GLU A 260 10.70 -11.71 -46.65
CA GLU A 260 11.53 -11.45 -47.80
C GLU A 260 12.04 -9.99 -47.84
N ALA A 261 11.15 -9.03 -47.56
CA ALA A 261 11.52 -7.61 -47.47
C ALA A 261 12.49 -7.32 -46.34
N GLN A 262 12.36 -8.01 -45.21
CA GLN A 262 13.21 -7.87 -44.02
C GLN A 262 14.51 -8.69 -44.10
N ARG A 263 14.70 -9.52 -45.17
CA ARG A 263 15.84 -10.45 -45.33
C ARG A 263 16.02 -11.43 -44.16
N GLN A 264 14.91 -11.89 -43.61
CA GLN A 264 14.90 -12.87 -42.53
C GLN A 264 14.87 -14.30 -43.13
N ASP A 265 16.01 -14.76 -43.65
CA ASP A 265 16.13 -15.94 -44.50
C ASP A 265 15.62 -17.24 -43.84
N GLY A 266 15.85 -17.45 -42.54
CA GLY A 266 15.39 -18.64 -41.82
C GLY A 266 13.86 -18.74 -41.76
N VAL A 267 13.20 -17.65 -41.32
CA VAL A 267 11.72 -17.61 -41.23
C VAL A 267 11.07 -17.58 -42.61
N LEU A 268 11.73 -16.94 -43.60
CA LEU A 268 11.29 -16.95 -44.98
C LEU A 268 11.31 -18.36 -45.60
N ALA A 269 12.38 -19.12 -45.37
CA ALA A 269 12.46 -20.51 -45.80
C ALA A 269 11.33 -21.34 -45.22
N TRP A 270 11.08 -21.20 -43.93
CA TRP A 270 10.02 -21.88 -43.24
C TRP A 270 8.62 -21.49 -43.76
N SER A 271 8.35 -20.21 -43.98
CA SER A 271 7.07 -19.71 -44.54
C SER A 271 6.83 -20.28 -45.95
N ARG A 272 7.88 -20.41 -46.77
CA ARG A 272 7.79 -21.01 -48.12
C ARG A 272 7.47 -22.51 -48.08
N ILE A 273 7.98 -23.24 -47.09
CA ILE A 273 7.65 -24.66 -46.86
C ILE A 273 6.18 -24.81 -46.48
N GLU A 274 5.66 -23.95 -45.60
CA GLU A 274 4.24 -23.98 -45.21
C GLU A 274 3.33 -23.60 -46.39
N LEU A 275 3.71 -22.59 -47.18
CA LEU A 275 3.00 -22.27 -48.43
C LEU A 275 2.97 -23.45 -49.42
N ALA A 276 4.10 -24.16 -49.55
CA ALA A 276 4.16 -25.37 -50.38
C ALA A 276 3.23 -26.45 -49.84
N THR A 277 3.15 -26.62 -48.50
CA THR A 277 2.23 -27.54 -47.84
C THR A 277 0.78 -27.21 -48.17
N ILE A 278 0.36 -25.95 -48.08
CA ILE A 278 -0.98 -25.50 -48.45
C ILE A 278 -1.26 -25.78 -49.94
N LEU A 279 -0.31 -25.39 -50.83
CA LEU A 279 -0.45 -25.57 -52.28
C LEU A 279 -0.58 -27.04 -52.68
N LEU A 280 0.16 -27.96 -52.05
CA LEU A 280 0.03 -29.41 -52.25
C LEU A 280 -1.34 -29.90 -51.85
N ARG A 281 -1.89 -29.45 -50.74
CA ARG A 281 -3.24 -29.78 -50.28
C ARG A 281 -4.34 -29.27 -51.22
N GLN A 282 -4.06 -28.17 -51.96
CA GLN A 282 -4.92 -27.64 -53.02
C GLN A 282 -4.69 -28.28 -54.38
N GLY A 283 -3.77 -29.26 -54.52
CA GLY A 283 -3.43 -29.91 -55.78
C GLY A 283 -2.56 -29.07 -56.72
N LYS A 284 -2.01 -27.94 -56.28
CA LYS A 284 -1.17 -27.01 -57.06
C LYS A 284 0.31 -27.40 -56.98
N THR A 285 0.65 -28.62 -57.39
CA THR A 285 1.97 -29.24 -57.19
C THR A 285 3.12 -28.45 -57.82
N ALA A 286 2.92 -27.89 -59.02
CA ALA A 286 3.98 -27.11 -59.70
C ALA A 286 4.34 -25.82 -58.93
N GLN A 287 3.34 -25.14 -58.36
CA GLN A 287 3.57 -23.94 -57.53
C GLN A 287 4.23 -24.31 -56.20
N ALA A 288 3.85 -25.42 -55.60
CA ALA A 288 4.48 -25.93 -54.39
C ALA A 288 5.96 -26.25 -54.61
N MET A 289 6.28 -26.91 -55.72
CA MET A 289 7.67 -27.22 -56.10
C MET A 289 8.53 -25.94 -56.24
N ALA A 290 8.00 -24.92 -56.91
CA ALA A 290 8.70 -23.63 -57.03
C ALA A 290 8.99 -22.98 -55.65
N LYS A 291 8.05 -23.07 -54.69
CA LYS A 291 8.26 -22.57 -53.32
C LYS A 291 9.32 -23.40 -52.56
N LEU A 292 9.34 -24.73 -52.76
CA LEU A 292 10.34 -25.62 -52.15
C LEU A 292 11.75 -25.37 -52.70
N GLU A 293 11.88 -25.12 -54.01
CA GLU A 293 13.16 -24.76 -54.65
C GLU A 293 13.68 -23.41 -54.11
N GLN A 294 12.80 -22.42 -53.96
CA GLN A 294 13.14 -21.13 -53.34
C GLN A 294 13.54 -21.30 -51.86
N ALA A 295 12.88 -22.17 -51.11
CA ALA A 295 13.26 -22.49 -49.74
C ALA A 295 14.62 -23.19 -49.66
N ALA A 296 14.86 -24.18 -50.56
CA ALA A 296 16.13 -24.89 -50.63
C ALA A 296 17.34 -23.95 -50.81
N THR A 297 17.19 -22.92 -51.64
CA THR A 297 18.26 -21.93 -51.84
C THR A 297 18.66 -21.23 -50.57
N LEU A 298 17.66 -20.86 -49.72
CA LEU A 298 17.89 -20.22 -48.42
C LEU A 298 18.50 -21.20 -47.39
N LEU A 299 18.00 -22.45 -47.35
CA LEU A 299 18.48 -23.48 -46.43
C LEU A 299 19.95 -23.90 -46.71
N HIS A 300 20.41 -23.85 -47.99
CA HIS A 300 21.78 -24.23 -48.38
C HIS A 300 22.77 -23.05 -48.32
N GLN A 301 22.30 -21.82 -48.45
CA GLN A 301 23.13 -20.61 -48.40
C GLN A 301 23.32 -20.09 -46.96
N GLY A 302 22.39 -20.37 -46.08
CA GLY A 302 22.46 -20.00 -44.68
C GLY A 302 23.26 -21.04 -43.88
N GLU A 303 24.39 -20.63 -43.31
CA GLU A 303 25.04 -21.40 -42.26
C GLU A 303 24.10 -21.35 -41.04
N GLY A 304 23.21 -22.37 -40.84
CA GLY A 304 22.39 -22.44 -39.66
C GLY A 304 20.89 -22.66 -39.87
N ALA A 305 20.47 -23.32 -40.96
CA ALA A 305 19.13 -23.89 -41.01
C ALA A 305 18.98 -24.89 -39.84
N ASP A 306 18.00 -24.63 -38.90
CA ASP A 306 17.73 -25.60 -37.85
C ASP A 306 17.36 -26.96 -38.48
N SER A 307 17.78 -28.04 -37.81
CA SER A 307 17.58 -29.40 -38.27
C SER A 307 16.11 -29.72 -38.53
N VAL A 308 15.19 -29.14 -37.74
CA VAL A 308 13.75 -29.35 -37.84
C VAL A 308 13.17 -28.74 -39.11
N THR A 309 13.57 -27.51 -39.46
CA THR A 309 13.15 -26.85 -40.71
C THR A 309 13.65 -27.61 -41.95
N LEU A 310 14.90 -28.09 -41.92
CA LEU A 310 15.45 -28.92 -43.00
C LEU A 310 14.68 -30.24 -43.14
N GLY A 311 14.41 -30.94 -42.00
CA GLY A 311 13.62 -32.16 -41.99
C GLY A 311 12.21 -31.96 -42.53
N HIS A 312 11.56 -30.83 -42.15
CA HIS A 312 10.24 -30.45 -42.65
C HIS A 312 10.26 -30.23 -44.17
N TRP A 313 11.27 -29.48 -44.68
CA TRP A 313 11.44 -29.32 -46.10
C TRP A 313 11.55 -30.67 -46.84
N HIS A 314 12.31 -31.62 -46.29
CA HIS A 314 12.44 -32.97 -46.88
C HIS A 314 11.09 -33.69 -46.95
N ILE A 315 10.22 -33.61 -45.92
CA ILE A 315 8.89 -34.26 -45.96
C ILE A 315 8.01 -33.63 -47.03
N VAL A 316 7.98 -32.29 -47.08
CA VAL A 316 7.12 -31.59 -48.05
C VAL A 316 7.63 -31.79 -49.48
N MET A 317 8.95 -31.81 -49.70
CA MET A 317 9.58 -32.15 -50.96
C MET A 317 9.24 -33.58 -51.40
N ALA A 318 9.34 -34.55 -50.50
CA ALA A 318 8.94 -35.93 -50.76
C ALA A 318 7.46 -36.03 -51.18
N THR A 319 6.59 -35.25 -50.50
CA THR A 319 5.16 -35.20 -50.83
C THR A 319 4.92 -34.63 -52.24
N ALA A 320 5.67 -33.58 -52.61
CA ALA A 320 5.60 -32.96 -53.94
C ALA A 320 6.10 -33.91 -55.02
N LEU A 321 7.22 -34.58 -54.79
CA LEU A 321 7.83 -35.55 -55.73
C LEU A 321 6.92 -36.78 -55.92
N ASP A 322 6.28 -37.28 -54.88
CA ASP A 322 5.28 -38.33 -54.96
C ASP A 322 4.09 -37.91 -55.84
N ALA A 323 3.58 -36.70 -55.67
CA ALA A 323 2.50 -36.15 -56.50
C ALA A 323 2.93 -35.96 -57.97
N MET A 324 4.22 -35.79 -58.25
CA MET A 324 4.79 -35.70 -59.59
C MET A 324 5.13 -37.06 -60.21
N GLY A 325 4.89 -38.16 -59.53
CA GLY A 325 5.19 -39.51 -59.99
C GLY A 325 6.68 -39.86 -59.94
N LYS A 326 7.44 -39.26 -59.02
CA LYS A 326 8.87 -39.51 -58.78
C LYS A 326 9.11 -40.21 -57.42
N PRO A 327 8.57 -41.43 -57.22
CA PRO A 327 8.56 -42.05 -55.91
C PRO A 327 9.97 -42.43 -55.39
N ALA A 328 10.94 -42.73 -56.26
CA ALA A 328 12.30 -43.04 -55.82
C ALA A 328 13.03 -41.83 -55.22
N GLU A 329 12.78 -40.63 -55.79
CA GLU A 329 13.31 -39.38 -55.27
C GLU A 329 12.61 -39.03 -53.92
N ALA A 330 11.31 -39.24 -53.87
CA ALA A 330 10.53 -39.00 -52.63
C ALA A 330 11.04 -39.85 -51.46
N LEU A 331 11.32 -41.15 -51.67
CA LEU A 331 11.86 -42.04 -50.62
C LEU A 331 13.21 -41.56 -50.08
N ARG A 332 14.12 -41.09 -50.96
CA ARG A 332 15.41 -40.52 -50.53
C ARG A 332 15.25 -39.34 -49.57
N HIS A 333 14.33 -38.41 -49.89
CA HIS A 333 14.04 -37.30 -48.99
C HIS A 333 13.45 -37.76 -47.65
N LEU A 334 12.65 -38.81 -47.62
CA LEU A 334 12.12 -39.36 -46.37
C LEU A 334 13.22 -40.08 -45.54
N ASP A 335 14.22 -40.68 -46.22
CA ASP A 335 15.38 -41.30 -45.56
C ASP A 335 16.29 -40.24 -44.89
N GLU A 336 16.34 -39.01 -45.41
CA GLU A 336 17.02 -37.88 -44.79
C GLU A 336 16.20 -37.26 -43.62
N ALA A 337 14.87 -37.21 -43.74
CA ALA A 337 14.01 -36.60 -42.71
C ALA A 337 13.90 -37.45 -41.46
N GLU A 338 13.79 -38.78 -41.60
CA GLU A 338 13.51 -39.69 -40.49
C GLU A 338 14.51 -39.61 -39.31
N PRO A 339 15.86 -39.66 -39.56
CA PRO A 339 16.84 -39.59 -38.50
C PRO A 339 16.84 -38.24 -37.77
N ILE A 340 16.49 -37.14 -38.45
CA ILE A 340 16.34 -35.82 -37.83
C ILE A 340 15.25 -35.86 -36.77
N PHE A 341 14.06 -36.29 -37.15
CA PHE A 341 12.91 -36.29 -36.22
C PHE A 341 12.99 -37.40 -35.16
N ALA A 342 13.68 -38.49 -35.45
CA ALA A 342 13.93 -39.54 -34.44
C ALA A 342 14.88 -39.01 -33.35
N ARG A 343 15.97 -38.31 -33.74
CA ARG A 343 16.90 -37.68 -32.77
C ARG A 343 16.21 -36.60 -31.93
N GLU A 344 15.41 -35.74 -32.57
CA GLU A 344 14.67 -34.68 -31.90
C GLU A 344 13.43 -35.18 -31.13
N GLN A 345 13.14 -36.49 -31.16
CA GLN A 345 11.94 -37.11 -30.56
C GLN A 345 10.63 -36.44 -31.00
N ASN A 346 10.60 -35.86 -32.20
CA ASN A 346 9.45 -35.14 -32.71
C ASN A 346 8.43 -36.10 -33.33
N LEU A 347 7.59 -36.68 -32.48
CA LEU A 347 6.61 -37.71 -32.89
C LEU A 347 5.63 -37.21 -33.98
N ARG A 348 5.34 -35.91 -34.04
CA ARG A 348 4.42 -35.33 -35.02
C ARG A 348 4.98 -35.45 -36.45
N PHE A 349 6.20 -34.98 -36.66
CA PHE A 349 6.84 -35.06 -37.95
C PHE A 349 7.25 -36.48 -38.28
N LEU A 350 7.67 -37.27 -37.31
CA LEU A 350 8.01 -38.67 -37.52
C LEU A 350 6.79 -39.47 -38.00
N ALA A 351 5.63 -39.24 -37.43
CA ALA A 351 4.37 -39.84 -37.91
C ALA A 351 4.10 -39.42 -39.38
N TRP A 352 4.35 -38.15 -39.72
CA TRP A 352 4.15 -37.67 -41.07
C TRP A 352 5.13 -38.31 -42.06
N VAL A 353 6.40 -38.48 -41.70
CA VAL A 353 7.37 -39.27 -42.51
C VAL A 353 6.85 -40.66 -42.81
N HIS A 354 6.40 -41.40 -41.81
CA HIS A 354 5.87 -42.78 -41.96
C HIS A 354 4.59 -42.81 -42.78
N GLU A 355 3.71 -41.85 -42.67
CA GLU A 355 2.48 -41.72 -43.47
C GLU A 355 2.80 -41.53 -44.95
N VAL A 356 3.68 -40.56 -45.26
CA VAL A 356 4.08 -40.28 -46.66
C VAL A 356 4.84 -41.46 -47.22
N ARG A 357 5.74 -42.09 -46.47
CA ARG A 357 6.47 -43.29 -46.90
C ARG A 357 5.57 -44.45 -47.24
N ALA A 358 4.57 -44.72 -46.38
CA ALA A 358 3.60 -45.76 -46.61
C ALA A 358 2.85 -45.54 -47.96
N ARG A 359 2.41 -44.32 -48.22
CA ARG A 359 1.69 -43.93 -49.44
C ARG A 359 2.55 -44.06 -50.70
N VAL A 360 3.82 -43.62 -50.62
CA VAL A 360 4.77 -43.73 -51.75
C VAL A 360 5.06 -45.20 -52.10
N LEU A 361 5.29 -46.04 -51.09
CA LEU A 361 5.58 -47.47 -51.25
C LEU A 361 4.34 -48.25 -51.77
N GLU A 362 3.14 -47.88 -51.32
CA GLU A 362 1.90 -48.48 -51.84
C GLU A 362 1.73 -48.22 -53.32
N ARG A 363 1.95 -46.96 -53.79
CA ARG A 363 1.88 -46.62 -55.22
C ARG A 363 2.94 -47.35 -56.07
N GLN A 364 4.08 -47.73 -55.48
CA GLN A 364 5.08 -48.58 -56.13
C GLN A 364 4.74 -50.08 -56.12
N GLY A 365 3.65 -50.47 -55.48
CA GLY A 365 3.29 -51.89 -55.30
C GLY A 365 4.16 -52.63 -54.29
N ARG A 366 4.95 -51.93 -53.47
CA ARG A 366 5.84 -52.51 -52.44
C ARG A 366 5.02 -52.74 -51.12
N VAL A 367 4.01 -53.58 -51.22
CA VAL A 367 2.98 -53.73 -50.19
C VAL A 367 3.52 -54.11 -48.81
N GLY A 368 4.56 -54.98 -48.74
CA GLY A 368 5.16 -55.39 -47.46
C GLY A 368 5.80 -54.24 -46.72
N GLU A 369 6.54 -53.37 -47.44
CA GLU A 369 7.22 -52.20 -46.89
C GLU A 369 6.21 -51.08 -46.57
N ALA A 370 5.21 -50.90 -47.43
CA ALA A 370 4.10 -49.98 -47.15
C ALA A 370 3.36 -50.35 -45.87
N LEU A 371 3.09 -51.65 -45.63
CA LEU A 371 2.47 -52.12 -44.42
C LEU A 371 3.36 -51.90 -43.18
N ALA A 372 4.70 -52.07 -43.31
CA ALA A 372 5.64 -51.76 -42.23
C ALA A 372 5.62 -50.28 -41.86
N SER A 373 5.67 -49.40 -42.88
CA SER A 373 5.58 -47.95 -42.65
C SER A 373 4.24 -47.51 -42.06
N LEU A 374 3.13 -48.12 -42.50
CA LEU A 374 1.81 -47.86 -41.95
C LEU A 374 1.72 -48.28 -40.46
N LYS A 375 2.29 -49.44 -40.09
CA LYS A 375 2.39 -49.87 -38.71
C LYS A 375 3.20 -48.88 -37.86
N ALA A 376 4.33 -48.41 -38.37
CA ALA A 376 5.16 -47.37 -37.71
C ALA A 376 4.36 -46.08 -37.55
N PHE A 377 3.63 -45.63 -38.58
CA PHE A 377 2.74 -44.49 -38.49
C PHE A 377 1.70 -44.65 -37.36
N VAL A 378 0.97 -45.78 -37.33
CA VAL A 378 -0.05 -46.02 -36.33
C VAL A 378 0.56 -46.03 -34.92
N GLN A 379 1.72 -46.66 -34.72
CA GLN A 379 2.41 -46.69 -33.42
C GLN A 379 2.85 -45.29 -32.97
N THR A 380 3.48 -44.55 -33.88
CA THR A 380 3.95 -43.18 -33.59
C THR A 380 2.77 -42.24 -33.31
N ARG A 381 1.71 -42.35 -34.09
CA ARG A 381 0.47 -41.59 -33.90
C ARG A 381 -0.20 -41.92 -32.55
N HIS A 382 -0.25 -43.19 -32.18
CA HIS A 382 -0.80 -43.61 -30.89
C HIS A 382 0.04 -43.02 -29.71
N ALA A 383 1.35 -43.09 -29.83
CA ALA A 383 2.27 -42.49 -28.83
C ALA A 383 2.07 -40.96 -28.72
N LEU A 384 1.92 -40.27 -29.85
CA LEU A 384 1.64 -38.82 -29.86
C LEU A 384 0.27 -38.51 -29.21
N ASP A 385 -0.77 -39.25 -29.59
CA ASP A 385 -2.12 -39.06 -29.06
C ASP A 385 -2.19 -39.36 -27.55
N GLN A 386 -1.44 -40.36 -27.08
CA GLN A 386 -1.30 -40.63 -25.65
C GLN A 386 -0.60 -39.48 -24.92
N ARG A 387 0.55 -39.03 -25.44
CA ARG A 387 1.30 -37.89 -24.86
C ARG A 387 0.42 -36.62 -24.81
N LEU A 388 -0.31 -36.30 -25.87
CA LEU A 388 -1.21 -35.15 -25.90
C LEU A 388 -2.36 -35.28 -24.91
N ARG A 389 -2.92 -36.50 -24.71
CA ARG A 389 -3.97 -36.74 -23.69
C ARG A 389 -3.42 -36.50 -22.29
N GLU A 390 -2.23 -37.01 -21.99
CA GLU A 390 -1.54 -36.79 -20.70
C GLU A 390 -1.31 -35.30 -20.46
N GLN A 391 -0.80 -34.59 -21.46
CA GLN A 391 -0.55 -33.15 -21.38
C GLN A 391 -1.85 -32.34 -21.17
N ARG A 392 -2.93 -32.68 -21.88
CA ARG A 392 -4.24 -32.05 -21.69
C ARG A 392 -4.82 -32.33 -20.29
N ALA A 393 -4.65 -33.53 -19.76
CA ALA A 393 -5.09 -33.87 -18.42
C ALA A 393 -4.35 -33.07 -17.35
N LEU A 394 -3.03 -32.93 -17.49
CA LEU A 394 -2.19 -32.08 -16.62
C LEU A 394 -2.63 -30.61 -16.70
N GLN A 395 -2.84 -30.09 -17.89
CA GLN A 395 -3.30 -28.72 -18.12
C GLN A 395 -4.68 -28.48 -17.47
N MET A 396 -5.66 -29.38 -17.67
CA MET A 396 -6.97 -29.24 -17.06
C MET A 396 -6.89 -29.26 -15.53
N ARG A 397 -6.05 -30.14 -14.97
CA ARG A 397 -5.82 -30.18 -13.51
C ARG A 397 -5.25 -28.88 -13.00
N PHE A 398 -4.26 -28.33 -13.69
CA PHE A 398 -3.67 -27.04 -13.33
C PHE A 398 -4.69 -25.90 -13.38
N GLU A 399 -5.48 -25.81 -14.44
CA GLU A 399 -6.52 -24.79 -14.58
C GLU A 399 -7.59 -24.92 -13.48
N PHE A 400 -7.98 -26.15 -13.12
CA PHE A 400 -8.90 -26.39 -12.03
C PHE A 400 -8.32 -25.91 -10.68
N ASP A 401 -7.06 -26.27 -10.38
CA ASP A 401 -6.40 -25.85 -9.16
C ASP A 401 -6.23 -24.32 -9.11
N LEU A 402 -5.99 -23.70 -10.25
CA LEU A 402 -5.87 -22.25 -10.40
C LEU A 402 -7.21 -21.55 -10.15
N ALA A 403 -8.28 -22.02 -10.80
CA ALA A 403 -9.62 -21.49 -10.60
C ALA A 403 -10.10 -21.67 -9.14
N ARG A 404 -9.77 -22.79 -8.53
CA ARG A 404 -10.05 -23.05 -7.11
C ARG A 404 -9.32 -22.05 -6.20
N LYS A 405 -8.03 -21.82 -6.42
CA LYS A 405 -7.27 -20.83 -5.66
C LYS A 405 -7.81 -19.41 -5.82
N GLU A 406 -8.22 -19.06 -7.04
CA GLU A 406 -8.81 -17.76 -7.31
C GLU A 406 -10.14 -17.59 -6.55
N LEU A 407 -11.00 -18.61 -6.54
CA LEU A 407 -12.23 -18.61 -5.77
C LEU A 407 -11.96 -18.53 -4.25
N GLU A 408 -10.95 -19.25 -3.75
CA GLU A 408 -10.52 -19.16 -2.35
C GLU A 408 -10.04 -17.74 -2.01
N ASN A 409 -9.24 -17.11 -2.88
CA ASN A 409 -8.77 -15.74 -2.72
C ASN A 409 -9.91 -14.72 -2.73
N GLN A 410 -10.87 -14.86 -3.64
CA GLN A 410 -12.07 -14.01 -3.70
C GLN A 410 -12.90 -14.16 -2.42
N THR A 411 -13.08 -15.39 -1.93
CA THR A 411 -13.79 -15.67 -0.68
C THR A 411 -13.08 -15.04 0.51
N LEU A 412 -11.74 -15.16 0.59
CA LEU A 412 -10.94 -14.53 1.64
C LEU A 412 -11.03 -13.01 1.59
N ARG A 413 -10.95 -12.41 0.41
CA ARG A 413 -11.10 -10.95 0.24
C ARG A 413 -12.48 -10.47 0.68
N ALA A 414 -13.54 -11.19 0.28
CA ALA A 414 -14.91 -10.90 0.72
C ALA A 414 -15.06 -11.00 2.24
N GLN A 415 -14.47 -12.03 2.88
CA GLN A 415 -14.46 -12.17 4.33
C GLN A 415 -13.69 -11.03 5.02
N GLN A 416 -12.53 -10.64 4.49
CA GLN A 416 -11.76 -9.50 5.01
C GLN A 416 -12.53 -8.18 4.90
N GLN A 417 -13.20 -7.94 3.79
CA GLN A 417 -14.06 -6.76 3.61
C GLN A 417 -15.21 -6.75 4.62
N LEU A 418 -15.90 -7.88 4.79
CA LEU A 418 -16.97 -8.00 5.78
C LEU A 418 -16.47 -7.78 7.22
N GLN A 419 -15.28 -8.29 7.55
CA GLN A 419 -14.66 -8.04 8.85
C GLN A 419 -14.29 -6.57 9.04
N ALA A 420 -13.74 -5.92 8.01
CA ALA A 420 -13.41 -4.49 8.04
C ALA A 420 -14.66 -3.63 8.25
N GLU A 421 -15.77 -3.95 7.56
CA GLU A 421 -17.05 -3.27 7.74
C GLU A 421 -17.61 -3.44 9.15
N LYS A 422 -17.60 -4.68 9.69
CA LYS A 422 -18.00 -4.96 11.06
C LYS A 422 -17.15 -4.20 12.09
N PHE A 423 -15.84 -4.15 11.85
CA PHE A 423 -14.93 -3.39 12.72
C PHE A 423 -15.24 -1.89 12.69
N LYS A 424 -15.50 -1.33 11.52
CA LYS A 424 -15.92 0.07 11.36
C LYS A 424 -17.23 0.36 12.10
N GLN A 425 -18.23 -0.49 11.93
CA GLN A 425 -19.52 -0.37 12.65
C GLN A 425 -19.34 -0.44 14.17
N LEU A 426 -18.46 -1.35 14.66
CA LEU A 426 -18.14 -1.43 16.09
C LEU A 426 -17.43 -0.18 16.61
N GLN A 427 -16.53 0.41 15.84
CA GLN A 427 -15.87 1.68 16.18
C GLN A 427 -16.88 2.84 16.25
N GLU A 428 -17.77 2.95 15.28
CA GLU A 428 -18.85 3.96 15.27
C GLU A 428 -19.77 3.79 16.48
N ARG A 429 -20.16 2.55 16.78
CA ARG A 429 -21.00 2.26 17.97
C ARG A 429 -20.28 2.63 19.27
N ARG A 430 -18.99 2.33 19.41
CA ARG A 430 -18.17 2.75 20.57
C ARG A 430 -18.08 4.26 20.68
N TYR A 431 -17.89 4.96 19.58
CA TYR A 431 -17.87 6.42 19.55
C TYR A 431 -19.17 7.01 20.10
N TRP A 432 -20.31 6.51 19.63
CA TRP A 432 -21.62 6.93 20.15
C TRP A 432 -21.80 6.61 21.65
N GLN A 433 -21.31 5.46 22.10
CA GLN A 433 -21.34 5.10 23.53
C GLN A 433 -20.53 6.09 24.36
N TYR A 434 -19.32 6.45 23.95
CA TYR A 434 -18.50 7.45 24.64
C TYR A 434 -19.17 8.83 24.66
N LEU A 435 -19.79 9.23 23.56
CA LEU A 435 -20.51 10.50 23.48
C LEU A 435 -21.69 10.55 24.45
N VAL A 436 -22.47 9.48 24.55
CA VAL A 436 -23.57 9.37 25.52
C VAL A 436 -23.04 9.44 26.96
N VAL A 437 -21.97 8.70 27.27
CA VAL A 437 -21.36 8.75 28.63
C VAL A 437 -20.84 10.15 28.93
N ALA A 438 -20.18 10.81 28.02
CA ALA A 438 -19.70 12.18 28.18
C ALA A 438 -20.86 13.17 28.43
N LEU A 439 -21.95 13.03 27.72
CA LEU A 439 -23.15 13.85 27.90
C LEU A 439 -23.78 13.63 29.28
N LEU A 440 -23.88 12.38 29.73
CA LEU A 440 -24.40 12.05 31.06
C LEU A 440 -23.52 12.65 32.17
N LEU A 441 -22.19 12.56 32.04
CA LEU A 441 -21.26 13.20 32.98
C LEU A 441 -21.39 14.72 32.97
N LEU A 442 -21.59 15.33 31.81
CA LEU A 442 -21.83 16.77 31.68
C LEU A 442 -23.11 17.17 32.43
N VAL A 443 -24.22 16.47 32.20
CA VAL A 443 -25.50 16.71 32.87
C VAL A 443 -25.35 16.56 34.37
N MET A 444 -24.69 15.49 34.82
CA MET A 444 -24.40 15.26 36.24
C MET A 444 -23.58 16.40 36.85
N GLY A 445 -22.55 16.86 36.14
CA GLY A 445 -21.75 18.03 36.57
C GLY A 445 -22.58 19.29 36.73
N ILE A 446 -23.47 19.59 35.80
CA ILE A 446 -24.39 20.74 35.84
C ILE A 446 -25.32 20.60 37.08
N LEU A 447 -25.89 19.43 37.32
CA LEU A 447 -26.76 19.18 38.45
C LEU A 447 -26.04 19.38 39.80
N VAL A 448 -24.79 18.89 39.92
CA VAL A 448 -23.96 19.08 41.10
C VAL A 448 -23.68 20.56 41.36
N ILE A 449 -23.32 21.31 40.32
CA ILE A 449 -23.06 22.75 40.39
C ILE A 449 -24.34 23.49 40.84
N HIS A 450 -25.47 23.17 40.26
CA HIS A 450 -26.77 23.77 40.61
C HIS A 450 -27.15 23.48 42.04
N GLN A 451 -27.00 22.24 42.51
CA GLN A 451 -27.29 21.84 43.89
C GLN A 451 -26.39 22.55 44.90
N ARG A 452 -25.07 22.69 44.61
CA ARG A 452 -24.12 23.44 45.43
C ARG A 452 -24.52 24.94 45.54
N GLY A 453 -24.99 25.52 44.45
CA GLY A 453 -25.47 26.90 44.41
C GLY A 453 -26.70 27.09 45.35
N ARG A 454 -27.66 26.18 45.26
CA ARG A 454 -28.85 26.19 46.15
C ARG A 454 -28.48 26.08 47.62
N THR A 455 -27.60 25.14 47.97
CA THR A 455 -27.16 24.92 49.34
C THR A 455 -26.45 26.15 49.92
N ARG A 456 -25.59 26.82 49.17
CA ARG A 456 -24.92 28.07 49.58
C ARG A 456 -25.91 29.21 49.80
N LYS A 457 -26.94 29.36 48.96
CA LYS A 457 -27.97 30.37 49.13
C LYS A 457 -28.80 30.14 50.36
N MET A 458 -29.21 28.89 50.65
CA MET A 458 -29.92 28.53 51.88
C MET A 458 -29.07 28.77 53.17
N GLN A 459 -27.78 28.48 53.11
CA GLN A 459 -26.89 28.72 54.24
C GLN A 459 -26.75 30.23 54.54
N ARG A 460 -26.68 31.11 53.55
CA ARG A 460 -26.63 32.57 53.77
C ARG A 460 -27.91 33.09 54.43
N LEU A 461 -29.08 32.70 53.98
CA LEU A 461 -30.37 33.09 54.53
C LEU A 461 -30.55 32.60 55.99
N ALA A 462 -29.96 31.50 56.38
CA ALA A 462 -30.03 30.94 57.69
C ALA A 462 -29.05 31.58 58.74
N MET A 463 -28.12 32.44 58.28
CA MET A 463 -27.01 32.95 59.13
C MET A 463 -27.01 34.47 59.35
N THR A 464 -27.85 35.20 58.64
CA THR A 464 -28.01 36.68 58.80
C THR A 464 -29.35 37.02 59.37
N ASP A 465 -29.45 38.16 60.07
CA ASP A 465 -30.70 38.76 60.49
C ASP A 465 -31.34 39.49 59.33
N GLU A 466 -32.59 39.16 59.01
CA GLU A 466 -33.30 39.68 57.84
C GLU A 466 -33.50 41.18 57.86
N LEU A 467 -33.65 41.78 59.06
CA LEU A 467 -33.90 43.21 59.20
C LEU A 467 -32.58 44.00 59.08
N THR A 468 -31.56 43.58 59.81
CA THR A 468 -30.34 44.39 59.99
C THR A 468 -29.18 43.98 59.10
N GLY A 469 -29.26 42.81 58.42
CA GLY A 469 -28.20 42.30 57.52
C GLY A 469 -26.96 41.77 58.27
N ILE A 470 -26.78 42.04 59.56
CA ILE A 470 -25.66 41.51 60.33
C ILE A 470 -25.90 40.06 60.76
N HIS A 471 -24.97 39.45 61.49
CA HIS A 471 -25.15 38.08 61.93
C HIS A 471 -26.39 37.96 62.85
N ASN A 472 -27.19 36.92 62.58
CA ASN A 472 -28.28 36.61 63.50
C ASN A 472 -27.75 35.97 64.76
N ARG A 473 -28.61 35.84 65.81
CA ARG A 473 -28.25 35.27 67.07
C ARG A 473 -27.55 33.92 67.00
N ARG A 474 -28.01 33.04 66.09
CA ARG A 474 -27.43 31.72 65.92
C ARG A 474 -25.99 31.79 65.40
N GLN A 475 -25.76 32.66 64.45
CA GLN A 475 -24.45 32.81 63.81
C GLN A 475 -23.44 33.52 64.72
N ILE A 476 -23.83 34.63 65.39
CA ILE A 476 -22.93 35.36 66.26
C ILE A 476 -22.50 34.51 67.45
N GLN A 477 -23.41 33.76 68.03
CA GLN A 477 -23.09 32.83 69.11
C GLN A 477 -22.22 31.66 68.62
N ALA A 478 -22.45 31.13 67.41
CA ALA A 478 -21.58 30.10 66.83
C ALA A 478 -20.14 30.59 66.60
N LYS A 479 -20.01 31.82 66.16
CA LYS A 479 -18.69 32.51 65.99
C LYS A 479 -18.06 32.73 67.37
N GLY A 480 -18.83 33.22 68.32
CA GLY A 480 -18.38 33.45 69.71
C GLY A 480 -17.84 32.18 70.37
N ARG A 481 -18.54 31.03 70.20
CA ARG A 481 -18.06 29.74 70.72
C ARG A 481 -16.70 29.33 70.11
N LYS A 482 -16.52 29.60 68.87
CA LYS A 482 -15.22 29.32 68.22
C LYS A 482 -14.10 30.20 68.76
N TRP A 483 -14.34 31.49 68.91
CA TRP A 483 -13.35 32.42 69.47
C TRP A 483 -13.12 32.24 70.96
N PHE A 484 -14.14 31.87 71.73
CA PHE A 484 -13.99 31.48 73.09
C PHE A 484 -13.06 30.28 73.29
N ALA A 485 -13.28 29.22 72.48
CA ALA A 485 -12.41 28.05 72.45
C ALA A 485 -10.96 28.41 72.02
N LEU A 486 -10.80 29.32 71.04
CA LEU A 486 -9.50 29.79 70.63
C LEU A 486 -8.78 30.61 71.71
N ALA A 487 -9.47 31.54 72.35
CA ALA A 487 -8.93 32.34 73.43
C ALA A 487 -8.47 31.46 74.62
N ARG A 488 -9.26 30.43 74.95
CA ARG A 488 -8.92 29.45 75.98
C ARG A 488 -7.64 28.66 75.71
N VAL A 489 -7.38 28.35 74.45
CA VAL A 489 -6.17 27.59 74.02
C VAL A 489 -4.96 28.52 73.79
N SER A 490 -5.17 29.70 73.23
CA SER A 490 -4.10 30.61 72.89
C SER A 490 -3.65 31.54 73.99
N GLY A 491 -4.46 31.68 75.03
CA GLY A 491 -4.23 32.65 76.11
C GLY A 491 -4.41 34.11 75.67
N LYS A 492 -4.91 34.36 74.48
CA LYS A 492 -5.15 35.71 73.97
C LYS A 492 -6.46 36.29 74.58
N PRO A 493 -6.54 37.60 74.80
CA PRO A 493 -7.75 38.20 75.30
C PRO A 493 -8.91 38.12 74.33
N LEU A 494 -10.11 37.91 74.81
CA LEU A 494 -11.35 37.98 74.05
C LEU A 494 -12.36 38.80 74.87
N CYS A 495 -12.83 39.87 74.24
CA CYS A 495 -13.90 40.67 74.84
C CYS A 495 -15.22 40.50 74.09
N VAL A 496 -16.31 40.62 74.84
CA VAL A 496 -17.64 40.75 74.30
C VAL A 496 -18.25 42.07 74.73
N LEU A 497 -18.96 42.71 73.82
CA LEU A 497 -19.81 43.83 74.19
C LEU A 497 -21.26 43.37 74.02
N LEU A 498 -22.05 43.57 74.99
CA LEU A 498 -23.50 43.42 74.85
C LEU A 498 -24.13 44.82 74.93
N LEU A 499 -24.87 45.14 73.91
CA LEU A 499 -25.48 46.46 73.74
C LEU A 499 -27.01 46.33 73.71
N ASP A 500 -27.68 47.29 74.29
CA ASP A 500 -29.14 47.40 74.25
C ASP A 500 -29.52 48.85 73.94
N ILE A 501 -30.50 49.04 73.06
CA ILE A 501 -31.01 50.38 72.72
C ILE A 501 -31.90 50.90 73.87
N ASP A 502 -31.47 51.98 74.49
CA ASP A 502 -32.13 52.57 75.59
C ASP A 502 -33.55 53.05 75.25
N HIS A 503 -34.52 52.59 76.04
CA HIS A 503 -35.93 52.94 75.85
C HIS A 503 -36.52 52.57 74.51
N PHE A 504 -35.97 51.57 73.75
CA PHE A 504 -36.42 51.18 72.45
C PHE A 504 -37.93 50.89 72.37
N LYS A 505 -38.50 50.33 73.38
CA LYS A 505 -39.95 50.16 73.44
C LYS A 505 -40.68 51.49 73.36
N LYS A 506 -40.20 52.57 73.98
CA LYS A 506 -40.81 53.91 73.88
C LYS A 506 -40.66 54.48 72.47
N VAL A 507 -39.58 54.15 71.75
CA VAL A 507 -39.38 54.51 70.37
C VAL A 507 -40.46 53.82 69.49
N ASN A 508 -40.67 52.53 69.64
CA ASN A 508 -41.73 51.81 68.98
C ASN A 508 -43.13 52.30 69.30
N ASP A 509 -43.45 52.50 70.64
CA ASP A 509 -44.75 52.93 71.07
C ASP A 509 -45.10 54.35 70.58
N ARG A 510 -44.11 55.21 70.41
CA ARG A 510 -44.29 56.62 70.04
C ARG A 510 -44.19 56.92 68.58
N LEU A 511 -43.25 56.23 67.86
CA LEU A 511 -42.93 56.51 66.47
C LEU A 511 -43.35 55.39 65.54
N GLY A 512 -43.80 54.26 66.05
CA GLY A 512 -44.25 53.10 65.31
C GLY A 512 -43.11 52.10 65.02
N HIS A 513 -43.50 50.82 64.78
CA HIS A 513 -42.55 49.74 64.50
C HIS A 513 -41.67 49.93 63.32
N GLN A 514 -42.15 50.64 62.27
CA GLN A 514 -41.38 50.89 61.03
C GLN A 514 -40.17 51.80 61.33
N VAL A 515 -40.34 52.85 62.15
CA VAL A 515 -39.23 53.69 62.62
C VAL A 515 -38.31 52.92 63.56
N GLY A 516 -38.87 52.06 64.40
CA GLY A 516 -38.07 51.15 65.25
C GLY A 516 -37.18 50.20 64.40
N ASP A 517 -37.70 49.66 63.30
CA ASP A 517 -36.92 48.81 62.41
C ASP A 517 -35.78 49.61 61.69
N GLN A 518 -36.02 50.88 61.32
CA GLN A 518 -35.00 51.80 60.83
C GLN A 518 -33.93 52.06 61.89
N VAL A 519 -34.33 52.28 63.13
CA VAL A 519 -33.38 52.44 64.29
C VAL A 519 -32.52 51.20 64.46
N LEU A 520 -33.13 50.00 64.47
CA LEU A 520 -32.37 48.75 64.55
C LEU A 520 -31.36 48.61 63.45
N THR A 521 -31.75 48.90 62.22
CA THR A 521 -30.89 48.82 61.06
C THR A 521 -29.77 49.86 61.11
N ALA A 522 -30.07 51.10 61.46
CA ALA A 522 -29.09 52.17 61.58
C ALA A 522 -28.07 51.89 62.70
N VAL A 523 -28.55 51.44 63.86
CA VAL A 523 -27.68 51.06 64.99
C VAL A 523 -26.78 49.88 64.64
N ALA A 524 -27.31 48.84 63.93
CA ALA A 524 -26.53 47.70 63.47
C ALA A 524 -25.36 48.10 62.55
N HIS A 525 -25.65 48.93 61.55
CA HIS A 525 -24.63 49.45 60.64
C HIS A 525 -23.65 50.36 61.40
N CYS A 526 -24.12 51.23 62.26
CA CYS A 526 -23.25 52.07 63.04
C CYS A 526 -22.26 51.26 63.88
N ILE A 527 -22.73 50.18 64.51
CA ILE A 527 -21.87 49.27 65.32
C ILE A 527 -20.83 48.62 64.36
N GLU A 528 -21.27 48.14 63.21
CA GLU A 528 -20.40 47.44 62.25
C GLU A 528 -19.29 48.38 61.72
N GLU A 529 -19.55 49.65 61.48
CA GLU A 529 -18.58 50.68 61.07
C GLU A 529 -17.56 51.02 62.17
N GLN A 530 -17.92 50.86 63.48
CA GLN A 530 -17.04 51.21 64.59
C GLN A 530 -16.13 50.07 65.04
N VAL A 531 -16.28 48.90 64.46
CA VAL A 531 -15.48 47.72 64.81
C VAL A 531 -14.53 47.32 63.66
N ARG A 532 -13.52 46.55 63.96
CA ARG A 532 -12.50 46.10 62.96
C ARG A 532 -13.09 44.96 62.11
N SER A 533 -12.47 44.73 60.95
CA SER A 533 -12.84 43.62 60.04
C SER A 533 -12.75 42.22 60.70
N LEU A 534 -11.94 42.04 61.72
CA LEU A 534 -11.84 40.81 62.51
C LEU A 534 -12.98 40.65 63.47
N ASP A 535 -13.49 41.74 64.03
CA ASP A 535 -14.60 41.75 64.98
C ASP A 535 -15.89 41.30 64.27
N ARG A 536 -16.87 40.87 65.06
CA ARG A 536 -18.18 40.43 64.53
C ARG A 536 -19.30 41.04 65.34
N VAL A 537 -20.24 41.52 64.56
CA VAL A 537 -21.48 42.09 65.13
C VAL A 537 -22.63 41.16 64.79
N GLY A 538 -23.52 40.97 65.70
CA GLY A 538 -24.73 40.20 65.46
C GLY A 538 -25.88 40.68 66.41
N ARG A 539 -27.08 40.54 65.89
CA ARG A 539 -28.27 40.81 66.64
C ARG A 539 -28.56 39.62 67.55
N ASN A 540 -28.49 39.84 68.88
CA ASN A 540 -28.64 38.80 69.89
C ASN A 540 -30.10 38.57 70.29
N GLY A 541 -30.94 39.56 70.14
CA GLY A 541 -32.38 39.54 70.46
C GLY A 541 -33.02 40.84 70.02
N GLY A 542 -34.28 41.05 70.22
CA GLY A 542 -35.08 42.24 69.88
C GLY A 542 -34.30 43.53 69.58
N GLU A 543 -33.81 44.20 70.60
CA GLU A 543 -33.04 45.45 70.57
C GLU A 543 -31.60 45.29 71.08
N GLU A 544 -31.17 44.00 71.24
CA GLU A 544 -29.85 43.67 71.73
C GLU A 544 -28.86 43.31 70.59
N PHE A 545 -27.64 43.82 70.68
CA PHE A 545 -26.55 43.52 69.82
C PHE A 545 -25.38 42.91 70.55
N LEU A 546 -24.79 41.89 70.02
CA LEU A 546 -23.59 41.27 70.56
C LEU A 546 -22.40 41.54 69.60
N VAL A 547 -21.35 42.14 70.15
CA VAL A 547 -20.11 42.35 69.48
C VAL A 547 -19.04 41.44 70.10
N LEU A 548 -18.31 40.77 69.22
CA LEU A 548 -17.19 39.90 69.57
C LEU A 548 -15.89 40.56 69.15
N LEU A 549 -14.98 40.78 70.08
CA LEU A 549 -13.70 41.45 69.91
C LEU A 549 -12.58 40.47 70.28
N PRO A 550 -12.10 39.67 69.27
CA PRO A 550 -10.96 38.79 69.50
C PRO A 550 -9.67 39.61 69.63
N ASP A 551 -8.66 39.04 70.31
CA ASP A 551 -7.35 39.62 70.56
C ASP A 551 -7.42 41.08 71.14
N THR A 552 -8.44 41.34 71.97
CA THR A 552 -8.75 42.68 72.56
C THR A 552 -8.96 42.54 74.03
N GLY A 553 -8.22 43.30 74.85
CA GLY A 553 -8.34 43.36 76.27
C GLY A 553 -9.48 44.31 76.77
N LEU A 554 -9.84 44.26 78.04
CA LEU A 554 -10.98 44.97 78.57
C LEU A 554 -10.93 46.49 78.40
N GLU A 555 -9.74 47.09 78.52
CA GLU A 555 -9.62 48.55 78.39
C GLU A 555 -9.83 48.97 76.94
N GLU A 556 -9.20 48.27 75.97
CA GLU A 556 -9.39 48.51 74.55
C GLU A 556 -10.83 48.24 74.10
N ALA A 557 -11.43 47.20 74.62
CA ALA A 557 -12.86 46.89 74.37
C ALA A 557 -13.79 47.99 74.92
N ALA A 558 -13.47 48.58 76.08
CA ALA A 558 -14.23 49.70 76.62
C ALA A 558 -14.08 50.96 75.72
N GLU A 559 -12.90 51.20 75.16
CA GLU A 559 -12.71 52.28 74.16
C GLU A 559 -13.57 52.06 72.90
N VAL A 560 -13.60 50.81 72.39
CA VAL A 560 -14.47 50.45 71.26
C VAL A 560 -15.96 50.67 71.67
N ALA A 561 -16.35 50.25 72.84
CA ALA A 561 -17.69 50.41 73.30
C ALA A 561 -18.08 51.91 73.46
N GLU A 562 -17.18 52.74 73.99
CA GLU A 562 -17.45 54.15 74.12
C GLU A 562 -17.51 54.86 72.75
N ARG A 563 -16.68 54.44 71.82
CA ARG A 563 -16.76 54.90 70.41
C ARG A 563 -18.09 54.55 69.74
N VAL A 564 -18.56 53.31 69.93
CA VAL A 564 -19.88 52.86 69.48
C VAL A 564 -20.97 53.70 70.13
N ARG A 565 -20.93 53.88 71.45
CA ARG A 565 -21.92 54.65 72.21
C ARG A 565 -22.06 56.07 71.66
N ILE A 566 -20.90 56.75 71.50
CA ILE A 566 -20.85 58.10 70.96
C ILE A 566 -21.36 58.16 69.52
N ALA A 567 -20.97 57.22 68.70
CA ALA A 567 -21.43 57.14 67.29
C ALA A 567 -22.95 56.96 67.20
N VAL A 568 -23.50 56.03 67.99
CA VAL A 568 -24.93 55.80 68.06
C VAL A 568 -25.70 57.05 68.59
N SER A 569 -25.18 57.76 69.54
CA SER A 569 -25.83 58.99 70.09
C SER A 569 -25.82 60.16 69.09
N ARG A 570 -25.09 60.07 68.02
CA ARG A 570 -25.00 61.05 66.93
C ARG A 570 -25.73 60.63 65.67
N LEU A 571 -26.38 59.47 65.66
CA LEU A 571 -27.11 58.99 64.48
C LEU A 571 -28.30 59.92 64.23
N VAL A 572 -28.36 60.34 62.96
CA VAL A 572 -29.55 61.04 62.40
C VAL A 572 -30.35 59.95 61.67
N ILE A 573 -31.52 59.62 62.18
CA ILE A 573 -32.36 58.57 61.62
C ILE A 573 -33.68 59.19 61.17
N GLU A 574 -34.08 58.95 60.00
CA GLU A 574 -35.30 59.45 59.39
C GLU A 574 -36.52 59.05 60.22
N GLY A 575 -37.35 59.99 60.63
CA GLY A 575 -38.51 59.75 61.52
C GLY A 575 -38.22 59.79 63.01
N VAL A 576 -36.94 59.95 63.43
CA VAL A 576 -36.60 60.20 64.84
C VAL A 576 -36.31 61.68 65.02
N PRO A 577 -37.01 62.39 65.95
CA PRO A 577 -36.80 63.81 66.19
C PRO A 577 -35.39 64.08 66.76
N GLU A 578 -34.75 65.20 66.37
CA GLU A 578 -33.39 65.58 66.79
C GLU A 578 -33.24 65.81 68.28
N ASP A 579 -34.32 66.15 68.93
CA ASP A 579 -34.37 66.36 70.42
C ASP A 579 -34.51 65.01 71.20
N HIS A 580 -34.57 63.90 70.52
CA HIS A 580 -34.64 62.54 71.06
C HIS A 580 -33.59 61.63 70.53
N PRO A 581 -32.30 61.88 70.80
CA PRO A 581 -31.22 61.04 70.28
C PRO A 581 -31.30 59.60 70.76
N ILE A 582 -30.96 58.68 69.92
CA ILE A 582 -30.90 57.26 70.24
C ILE A 582 -29.66 57.00 71.10
N HIS A 583 -29.84 56.34 72.18
CA HIS A 583 -28.74 55.97 73.07
C HIS A 583 -28.67 54.48 73.27
N VAL A 584 -27.47 54.00 73.60
CA VAL A 584 -27.24 52.59 73.93
C VAL A 584 -26.55 52.45 75.30
N SER A 585 -26.94 51.45 76.02
CA SER A 585 -26.24 51.01 77.24
C SER A 585 -25.40 49.80 76.88
N ILE A 586 -24.11 49.82 77.18
CA ILE A 586 -23.15 48.81 76.76
C ILE A 586 -22.47 48.19 78.00
N GLY A 587 -22.51 46.87 78.08
CA GLY A 587 -21.71 46.09 78.97
C GLY A 587 -20.51 45.43 78.27
N CYS A 588 -19.33 45.59 78.85
CA CYS A 588 -18.10 44.99 78.35
C CYS A 588 -17.62 43.90 79.31
N ALA A 589 -17.28 42.73 78.76
CA ALA A 589 -16.68 41.68 79.56
C ALA A 589 -15.51 41.05 78.84
N GLU A 590 -14.40 40.83 79.51
CA GLU A 590 -13.26 40.09 79.05
C GLU A 590 -13.33 38.63 79.47
N TYR A 591 -12.91 37.72 78.60
CA TYR A 591 -12.77 36.31 78.95
C TYR A 591 -11.84 36.13 80.16
N LYS A 592 -12.28 35.37 81.10
CA LYS A 592 -11.51 34.94 82.27
C LYS A 592 -11.33 33.42 82.25
N ALA A 593 -10.23 32.94 82.81
CA ALA A 593 -9.95 31.51 82.89
C ALA A 593 -11.02 30.69 83.62
N GLU A 594 -11.82 31.34 84.47
CA GLU A 594 -12.90 30.78 85.24
C GLU A 594 -14.22 30.66 84.46
N ASP A 595 -14.30 31.27 83.24
CA ASP A 595 -15.51 31.15 82.45
C ASP A 595 -15.56 29.75 81.80
N ASP A 596 -16.55 28.95 82.10
CA ASP A 596 -16.71 27.59 81.54
C ASP A 596 -17.11 27.59 80.08
N ASN A 597 -17.85 28.58 79.64
CA ASN A 597 -18.34 28.71 78.27
C ASN A 597 -18.67 30.16 77.91
N LEU A 598 -18.89 30.38 76.61
CA LEU A 598 -19.25 31.69 76.06
C LEU A 598 -20.48 32.31 76.76
N GLY A 599 -21.41 31.50 77.22
CA GLY A 599 -22.63 31.97 77.87
C GLY A 599 -22.30 32.72 79.16
N GLU A 600 -21.31 32.32 79.94
CA GLU A 600 -20.86 33.01 81.14
C GLU A 600 -20.20 34.35 80.86
N LEU A 601 -19.37 34.40 79.81
CA LEU A 601 -18.76 35.64 79.33
C LEU A 601 -19.85 36.65 78.91
N ILE A 602 -20.86 36.17 78.16
CA ILE A 602 -22.01 37.00 77.73
C ILE A 602 -22.84 37.41 78.93
N ARG A 603 -23.07 36.54 79.89
CA ARG A 603 -23.80 36.85 81.13
C ARG A 603 -23.12 37.96 81.90
N ARG A 604 -21.79 37.96 82.07
CA ARG A 604 -21.05 39.04 82.72
C ARG A 604 -21.16 40.37 81.92
N ALA A 605 -21.16 40.33 80.60
CA ALA A 605 -21.44 41.52 79.83
C ALA A 605 -22.88 42.02 80.01
N ASP A 606 -23.84 41.11 80.13
CA ASP A 606 -25.26 41.43 80.41
C ASP A 606 -25.44 42.10 81.73
N GLU A 607 -24.82 41.55 82.80
CA GLU A 607 -24.83 42.16 84.12
C GLU A 607 -24.23 43.58 84.15
N ALA A 608 -23.11 43.77 83.38
CA ALA A 608 -22.50 45.09 83.22
C ALA A 608 -23.43 46.04 82.40
N MET A 609 -24.08 45.57 81.36
CA MET A 609 -25.03 46.33 80.55
C MET A 609 -26.26 46.71 81.42
N TYR A 610 -26.75 45.80 82.23
CA TYR A 610 -27.83 46.09 83.15
C TYR A 610 -27.39 47.14 84.17
N GLY A 611 -26.17 47.05 84.72
CA GLY A 611 -25.54 48.07 85.55
C GLY A 611 -25.49 49.44 84.86
N ALA A 612 -25.18 49.49 83.57
CA ALA A 612 -25.20 50.72 82.74
C ALA A 612 -26.63 51.33 82.72
N LYS A 613 -27.64 50.47 82.55
CA LYS A 613 -29.06 50.89 82.55
C LYS A 613 -29.49 51.48 83.93
N LEU A 614 -29.07 50.85 85.01
CA LEU A 614 -29.39 51.34 86.36
C LEU A 614 -28.66 52.63 86.73
N ALA A 615 -27.43 52.81 86.25
CA ALA A 615 -26.61 53.97 86.58
C ALA A 615 -27.01 55.22 85.77
N GLY A 616 -28.10 55.17 85.01
CA GLY A 616 -28.62 56.33 84.29
C GLY A 616 -28.54 56.22 82.73
N ARG A 617 -28.25 55.02 82.18
CA ARG A 617 -28.22 54.71 80.77
C ARG A 617 -27.12 55.47 79.99
N ASN A 618 -27.10 55.32 78.61
CA ASN A 618 -26.17 55.97 77.72
C ASN A 618 -24.71 55.94 78.22
N ARG A 619 -24.25 54.76 78.59
CA ARG A 619 -22.87 54.60 79.13
C ARG A 619 -22.33 53.19 78.96
N VAL A 620 -21.05 53.09 79.08
CA VAL A 620 -20.33 51.84 79.08
C VAL A 620 -19.99 51.43 80.50
N VAL A 621 -20.23 50.17 80.85
CA VAL A 621 -19.81 49.58 82.12
C VAL A 621 -18.99 48.33 81.88
N LYS A 622 -17.87 48.23 82.61
CA LYS A 622 -16.99 47.05 82.52
C LYS A 622 -17.46 46.03 83.61
N ALA A 623 -17.52 44.78 83.21
CA ALA A 623 -17.74 43.72 84.14
C ALA A 623 -16.55 43.58 85.09
N ALA A 624 -16.80 43.45 86.35
CA ALA A 624 -15.80 43.27 87.37
C ALA A 624 -15.02 41.95 87.20
#